data_5d67b90827b8c63ae45ad050c3c1d816
#
_entry.id   5d67b90827b8c63ae45ad050c3c1d816
#
_cell.length_a   1.000
_cell.length_b   1.000
_cell.length_c   1.000
_cell.angle_alpha   90.00
_cell.angle_beta   90.00
_cell.angle_gamma   90.00
#
_symmetry.space_group_name_H-M   'P 1'
#
loop_
_entity.id
_entity.type
_entity.pdbx_description
1 polymer ?
#
loop_
_entity_poly.entity_id
_entity_poly.type
_entity_poly.pdbx_seq_one_letter_code
_entity_poly.pdbx_strand_id
1 'polypeptide(L)'
;MNRCELLLIVDGDTIEVEAKVTLEKEMKLSFVLKESFNMLYSSAEYETESTEPNFIGKCNKYILKEETDNFTLRYRGKPYGFCTECSDEKVLLSFYCAWYPILDDFLFDDIKVIIKGLENFIVLDAVKEKDFWIFNNKIPFDCNIRAFNKDKVFSSECDFIKIYSGKESELGYINKIVGELHKINEYYSRILGEKENNKLQLISTGIENSGGYFREGFIVLPCLEDNDKFIYSFLGHELAHAWHMGYYVTTYDDWLNETGAEWSSLSYILSIGKSDLYNKQIQYSRKAFEEYPIMKPEDGSRPRTAHFGGVLLFDKIYKRYGLDTINKLLRVAYETTPKNTDEFLKRVKGDFDTEIYNILSEPFR
;
A
#
# COMPACT_ATOMS: atom_id res chain seq x y z
N MET A 1 -13.16 10.42 -19.21
CA MET A 1 -13.14 9.75 -17.91
C MET A 1 -13.21 8.25 -18.12
N ASN A 2 -12.14 7.55 -17.74
CA ASN A 2 -12.04 6.10 -17.90
C ASN A 2 -12.72 5.42 -16.70
N ARG A 3 -13.70 4.55 -16.96
CA ARG A 3 -14.54 3.93 -15.92
C ARG A 3 -14.52 2.42 -16.01
N CYS A 4 -14.63 1.77 -14.86
CA CYS A 4 -14.84 0.33 -14.77
C CYS A 4 -16.00 0.03 -13.82
N GLU A 5 -17.04 -0.61 -14.32
CA GLU A 5 -18.14 -1.13 -13.49
C GLU A 5 -17.97 -2.63 -13.35
N LEU A 6 -17.92 -3.11 -12.13
CA LEU A 6 -17.69 -4.50 -11.79
C LEU A 6 -18.92 -5.10 -11.09
N LEU A 7 -19.39 -6.23 -11.56
CA LEU A 7 -20.26 -7.12 -10.80
C LEU A 7 -19.39 -8.28 -10.28
N LEU A 8 -19.15 -8.29 -8.97
CA LEU A 8 -18.42 -9.33 -8.26
C LEU A 8 -19.41 -10.28 -7.60
N ILE A 9 -19.35 -11.56 -7.95
CA ILE A 9 -20.12 -12.63 -7.31
C ILE A 9 -19.12 -13.52 -6.57
N VAL A 10 -19.28 -13.63 -5.25
CA VAL A 10 -18.47 -14.51 -4.40
C VAL A 10 -19.21 -15.83 -4.20
N ASP A 11 -18.51 -16.93 -4.48
CA ASP A 11 -19.04 -18.30 -4.37
C ASP A 11 -17.96 -19.20 -3.72
N GLY A 12 -18.04 -19.31 -2.39
CA GLY A 12 -17.05 -20.02 -1.59
C GLY A 12 -15.65 -19.41 -1.71
N ASP A 13 -14.71 -20.18 -2.27
CA ASP A 13 -13.32 -19.76 -2.48
C ASP A 13 -13.04 -19.21 -3.89
N THR A 14 -14.08 -19.05 -4.70
CA THR A 14 -14.00 -18.54 -6.06
C THR A 14 -14.80 -17.27 -6.24
N ILE A 15 -14.42 -16.48 -7.23
CA ILE A 15 -15.17 -15.32 -7.66
C ILE A 15 -15.51 -15.40 -9.14
N GLU A 16 -16.67 -14.85 -9.51
CA GLU A 16 -17.03 -14.54 -10.87
C GLU A 16 -17.15 -13.02 -11.00
N VAL A 17 -16.58 -12.47 -12.06
CA VAL A 17 -16.55 -11.03 -12.31
C VAL A 17 -17.09 -10.75 -13.70
N GLU A 18 -18.06 -9.84 -13.79
CA GLU A 18 -18.40 -9.15 -15.03
C GLU A 18 -17.84 -7.73 -14.95
N ALA A 19 -16.97 -7.37 -15.90
CA ALA A 19 -16.34 -6.05 -15.96
C ALA A 19 -16.82 -5.32 -17.21
N LYS A 20 -17.36 -4.12 -17.04
CA LYS A 20 -17.71 -3.20 -18.13
C LYS A 20 -16.74 -2.04 -18.10
N VAL A 21 -15.90 -1.93 -19.10
CA VAL A 21 -14.91 -0.87 -19.26
C VAL A 21 -15.43 0.14 -20.25
N THR A 22 -15.37 1.42 -19.89
CA THR A 22 -15.69 2.56 -20.77
C THR A 22 -14.53 3.54 -20.73
N LEU A 23 -14.03 3.94 -21.87
CA LEU A 23 -12.88 4.82 -22.04
C LEU A 23 -13.33 6.16 -22.64
N GLU A 24 -12.51 7.17 -22.40
CA GLU A 24 -12.74 8.51 -22.94
C GLU A 24 -12.60 8.59 -24.47
N LYS A 25 -11.79 7.68 -25.06
CA LYS A 25 -11.54 7.58 -26.51
C LYS A 25 -11.24 6.16 -26.92
N GLU A 26 -11.47 5.84 -28.18
CA GLU A 26 -11.01 4.60 -28.77
C GLU A 26 -9.50 4.50 -28.70
N MET A 27 -9.00 3.34 -28.28
CA MET A 27 -7.58 3.03 -28.25
C MET A 27 -7.33 1.52 -28.23
N LYS A 28 -6.14 1.12 -28.65
CA LYS A 28 -5.68 -0.25 -28.51
C LYS A 28 -5.23 -0.47 -27.08
N LEU A 29 -5.77 -1.51 -26.46
CA LEU A 29 -5.58 -1.76 -25.03
C LEU A 29 -4.93 -3.12 -24.77
N SER A 30 -4.20 -3.16 -23.68
CA SER A 30 -3.88 -4.41 -23.00
C SER A 30 -4.17 -4.30 -21.50
N PHE A 31 -4.51 -5.44 -20.91
CA PHE A 31 -4.77 -5.56 -19.48
C PHE A 31 -4.31 -6.92 -18.96
N VAL A 32 -4.07 -7.00 -17.67
CA VAL A 32 -3.70 -8.25 -17.01
C VAL A 32 -4.78 -8.71 -16.04
N LEU A 33 -4.95 -10.04 -15.97
CA LEU A 33 -5.69 -10.75 -14.93
C LEU A 33 -4.79 -11.87 -14.38
N LYS A 34 -5.01 -12.25 -13.12
CA LYS A 34 -4.30 -13.38 -12.52
C LYS A 34 -4.50 -14.64 -13.36
N GLU A 35 -3.46 -15.47 -13.50
CA GLU A 35 -3.52 -16.68 -14.33
C GLU A 35 -4.60 -17.68 -13.91
N SER A 36 -5.07 -17.61 -12.65
CA SER A 36 -6.17 -18.46 -12.13
C SER A 36 -7.55 -18.09 -12.65
N PHE A 37 -7.69 -16.96 -13.34
CA PHE A 37 -8.98 -16.56 -13.92
C PHE A 37 -9.12 -17.07 -15.35
N ASN A 38 -10.22 -17.79 -15.57
CA ASN A 38 -10.61 -18.28 -16.90
C ASN A 38 -11.60 -17.31 -17.51
N MET A 39 -11.29 -16.80 -18.71
CA MET A 39 -12.19 -15.93 -19.46
C MET A 39 -13.39 -16.75 -19.96
N LEU A 40 -14.59 -16.34 -19.60
CA LEU A 40 -15.86 -16.96 -20.00
C LEU A 40 -16.49 -16.24 -21.18
N TYR A 41 -16.28 -14.91 -21.26
CA TYR A 41 -16.82 -14.06 -22.32
C TYR A 41 -15.98 -12.80 -22.48
N SER A 42 -15.85 -12.34 -23.71
CA SER A 42 -15.34 -11.00 -24.06
C SER A 42 -16.14 -10.48 -25.24
N SER A 43 -16.54 -9.21 -25.18
CA SER A 43 -17.19 -8.53 -26.32
C SER A 43 -16.20 -8.10 -27.42
N ALA A 44 -14.91 -8.08 -27.10
CA ALA A 44 -13.83 -7.73 -28.02
C ALA A 44 -12.93 -8.95 -28.27
N GLU A 45 -12.41 -9.08 -29.48
CA GLU A 45 -11.40 -10.09 -29.79
C GLU A 45 -10.06 -9.72 -29.16
N TYR A 46 -9.32 -10.73 -28.68
CA TYR A 46 -8.04 -10.55 -28.02
C TYR A 46 -7.05 -11.66 -28.36
N GLU A 47 -5.78 -11.36 -28.14
CA GLU A 47 -4.67 -12.32 -28.04
C GLU A 47 -4.25 -12.42 -26.57
N THR A 48 -3.70 -13.56 -26.18
CA THR A 48 -3.28 -13.79 -24.78
C THR A 48 -1.82 -14.21 -24.75
N GLU A 49 -1.07 -13.61 -23.83
CA GLU A 49 0.31 -14.01 -23.50
C GLU A 49 0.48 -14.16 -21.99
N SER A 50 1.44 -14.99 -21.57
CA SER A 50 1.81 -15.10 -20.17
C SER A 50 2.75 -13.96 -19.80
N THR A 51 2.55 -13.34 -18.61
CA THR A 51 3.39 -12.26 -18.09
C THR A 51 3.56 -12.41 -16.58
N GLU A 52 4.56 -11.73 -16.02
CA GLU A 52 4.81 -11.74 -14.58
C GLU A 52 5.12 -10.32 -14.10
N PRO A 53 4.10 -9.44 -13.97
CA PRO A 53 4.29 -8.09 -13.48
C PRO A 53 4.82 -8.08 -12.04
N ASN A 54 5.68 -7.11 -11.76
CA ASN A 54 6.23 -6.91 -10.42
C ASN A 54 5.11 -6.82 -9.35
N PHE A 55 5.31 -7.47 -8.20
CA PHE A 55 4.39 -7.56 -7.07
C PHE A 55 3.10 -8.36 -7.29
N ILE A 56 2.68 -8.59 -8.54
CA ILE A 56 1.47 -9.34 -8.84
C ILE A 56 1.79 -10.83 -9.07
N GLY A 57 2.95 -11.12 -9.69
CA GLY A 57 3.34 -12.47 -10.10
C GLY A 57 2.63 -12.92 -11.38
N LYS A 58 2.51 -14.21 -11.61
CA LYS A 58 2.02 -14.79 -12.87
C LYS A 58 0.61 -14.36 -13.22
N CYS A 59 0.45 -13.83 -14.42
CA CYS A 59 -0.78 -13.31 -15.01
C CYS A 59 -0.93 -13.72 -16.46
N ASN A 60 -2.16 -13.67 -16.95
CA ASN A 60 -2.46 -13.62 -18.38
C ASN A 60 -2.63 -12.16 -18.78
N LYS A 61 -1.87 -11.74 -19.79
CA LYS A 61 -2.04 -10.45 -20.46
C LYS A 61 -2.94 -10.64 -21.67
N TYR A 62 -3.96 -9.83 -21.76
CA TYR A 62 -4.94 -9.80 -22.84
C TYR A 62 -4.70 -8.56 -23.68
N ILE A 63 -4.46 -8.72 -24.97
CA ILE A 63 -4.17 -7.65 -25.93
C ILE A 63 -5.35 -7.58 -26.89
N LEU A 64 -6.13 -6.52 -26.84
CA LEU A 64 -7.26 -6.34 -27.75
C LEU A 64 -6.77 -6.17 -29.19
N LYS A 65 -7.41 -6.86 -30.14
CA LYS A 65 -7.00 -6.81 -31.55
C LYS A 65 -7.33 -5.48 -32.20
N GLU A 66 -8.47 -4.89 -31.82
CA GLU A 66 -8.99 -3.64 -32.38
C GLU A 66 -9.01 -2.53 -31.33
N GLU A 67 -8.98 -1.29 -31.78
CA GLU A 67 -9.24 -0.13 -30.92
C GLU A 67 -10.70 -0.14 -30.48
N THR A 68 -10.95 0.24 -29.24
CA THR A 68 -12.30 0.33 -28.69
C THR A 68 -12.33 1.37 -27.58
N ASP A 69 -13.50 1.98 -27.38
CA ASP A 69 -13.80 2.85 -26.23
C ASP A 69 -14.64 2.14 -25.17
N ASN A 70 -15.12 0.93 -25.46
CA ASN A 70 -15.86 0.13 -24.51
C ASN A 70 -15.74 -1.38 -24.78
N PHE A 71 -15.70 -2.17 -23.72
CA PHE A 71 -15.77 -3.63 -23.81
C PHE A 71 -16.30 -4.25 -22.53
N THR A 72 -16.82 -5.46 -22.63
CA THR A 72 -17.32 -6.24 -21.49
C THR A 72 -16.57 -7.56 -21.42
N LEU A 73 -16.17 -7.93 -20.20
CA LEU A 73 -15.50 -9.19 -19.90
C LEU A 73 -16.32 -9.95 -18.85
N ARG A 74 -16.31 -11.28 -18.90
CA ARG A 74 -16.77 -12.15 -17.83
C ARG A 74 -15.77 -13.26 -17.61
N TYR A 75 -15.32 -13.44 -16.39
CA TYR A 75 -14.33 -14.44 -16.02
C TYR A 75 -14.60 -14.98 -14.62
N ARG A 76 -14.06 -16.16 -14.33
CA ARG A 76 -14.21 -16.84 -13.04
C ARG A 76 -12.89 -17.50 -12.66
N GLY A 77 -12.61 -17.51 -11.35
CA GLY A 77 -11.44 -18.22 -10.82
C GLY A 77 -11.28 -18.06 -9.32
N LYS A 78 -10.24 -18.68 -8.80
CA LYS A 78 -9.83 -18.55 -7.41
C LYS A 78 -8.79 -17.42 -7.31
N PRO A 79 -9.08 -16.33 -6.58
CA PRO A 79 -8.10 -15.28 -6.36
C PRO A 79 -6.98 -15.79 -5.45
N TYR A 80 -5.74 -15.41 -5.76
CA TYR A 80 -4.58 -15.65 -4.92
C TYR A 80 -3.53 -14.56 -5.13
N GLY A 81 -2.70 -14.31 -4.15
CA GLY A 81 -1.66 -13.29 -4.19
C GLY A 81 -1.30 -12.81 -2.80
N PHE A 82 -0.51 -11.75 -2.75
CA PHE A 82 -0.10 -11.12 -1.50
C PHE A 82 -1.32 -10.59 -0.74
N CYS A 83 -1.45 -10.94 0.55
CA CYS A 83 -2.58 -10.56 1.42
C CYS A 83 -3.97 -10.84 0.81
N THR A 84 -4.09 -11.91 0.00
CA THR A 84 -5.33 -12.27 -0.69
C THR A 84 -5.95 -13.51 -0.05
N GLU A 85 -7.25 -13.45 0.19
CA GLU A 85 -8.04 -14.59 0.64
C GLU A 85 -9.48 -14.48 0.11
N CYS A 86 -10.07 -15.62 -0.22
CA CYS A 86 -11.49 -15.75 -0.51
C CYS A 86 -11.98 -17.02 0.18
N SER A 87 -12.73 -16.87 1.25
CA SER A 87 -13.21 -17.95 2.10
C SER A 87 -14.57 -17.59 2.73
N ASP A 88 -15.15 -18.53 3.48
CA ASP A 88 -16.36 -18.30 4.28
C ASP A 88 -16.13 -17.40 5.52
N GLU A 89 -14.88 -17.08 5.82
CA GLU A 89 -14.50 -16.19 6.92
C GLU A 89 -14.25 -14.76 6.45
N LYS A 90 -13.56 -14.60 5.31
CA LYS A 90 -13.19 -13.28 4.79
C LYS A 90 -12.94 -13.28 3.28
N VAL A 91 -13.15 -12.13 2.67
CA VAL A 91 -12.80 -11.86 1.28
C VAL A 91 -11.91 -10.62 1.24
N LEU A 92 -10.66 -10.84 0.85
CA LEU A 92 -9.61 -9.83 0.76
C LEU A 92 -9.06 -9.85 -0.66
N LEU A 93 -9.46 -8.88 -1.46
CA LEU A 93 -9.04 -8.73 -2.86
C LEU A 93 -8.38 -7.37 -3.06
N SER A 94 -7.24 -7.37 -3.73
CA SER A 94 -6.46 -6.15 -3.98
C SER A 94 -5.79 -6.19 -5.35
N PHE A 95 -5.07 -5.15 -5.69
CA PHE A 95 -4.19 -5.09 -6.85
C PHE A 95 -3.28 -6.33 -6.97
N TYR A 96 -2.77 -6.85 -5.86
CA TYR A 96 -1.83 -7.98 -5.85
C TYR A 96 -2.39 -9.30 -6.37
N CYS A 97 -3.70 -9.46 -6.43
CA CYS A 97 -4.33 -10.65 -7.00
C CYS A 97 -4.92 -10.42 -8.39
N ALA A 98 -4.74 -9.24 -8.99
CA ALA A 98 -5.23 -8.87 -10.32
C ALA A 98 -6.61 -9.44 -10.62
N TRP A 99 -7.57 -9.22 -9.69
CA TRP A 99 -8.93 -9.74 -9.77
C TRP A 99 -9.86 -8.90 -10.65
N TYR A 100 -9.43 -7.72 -11.05
CA TYR A 100 -10.08 -6.81 -11.99
C TYR A 100 -9.11 -6.47 -13.13
N PRO A 101 -9.56 -6.01 -14.29
CA PRO A 101 -8.66 -5.66 -15.40
C PRO A 101 -7.70 -4.54 -14.99
N ILE A 102 -6.42 -4.86 -14.88
CA ILE A 102 -5.36 -3.88 -14.63
C ILE A 102 -4.80 -3.47 -15.99
N LEU A 103 -5.03 -2.23 -16.38
CA LEU A 103 -4.61 -1.69 -17.67
C LEU A 103 -3.11 -1.35 -17.64
N ASP A 104 -2.40 -1.55 -18.75
CA ASP A 104 -0.97 -1.31 -18.84
C ASP A 104 -0.63 0.20 -18.87
N ASP A 105 -1.42 0.99 -19.55
CA ASP A 105 -1.05 2.37 -19.93
C ASP A 105 -1.67 3.45 -19.04
N PHE A 106 -2.69 3.14 -18.25
CA PHE A 106 -3.35 4.14 -17.40
C PHE A 106 -4.19 3.50 -16.28
N LEU A 107 -4.63 4.36 -15.36
CA LEU A 107 -5.53 3.99 -14.27
C LEU A 107 -6.98 4.37 -14.63
N PHE A 108 -7.92 3.68 -14.02
CA PHE A 108 -9.31 4.11 -14.06
C PHE A 108 -9.53 5.35 -13.19
N ASP A 109 -10.28 6.32 -13.69
CA ASP A 109 -10.70 7.49 -12.93
C ASP A 109 -11.79 7.12 -11.91
N ASP A 110 -12.60 6.09 -12.22
CA ASP A 110 -13.71 5.63 -11.41
C ASP A 110 -13.89 4.12 -11.52
N ILE A 111 -13.94 3.42 -10.38
CA ILE A 111 -14.27 1.99 -10.32
C ILE A 111 -15.43 1.81 -9.35
N LYS A 112 -16.55 1.30 -9.85
CA LYS A 112 -17.70 0.93 -9.05
C LYS A 112 -17.88 -0.57 -9.02
N VAL A 113 -18.07 -1.14 -7.83
CA VAL A 113 -18.27 -2.58 -7.65
C VAL A 113 -19.62 -2.86 -7.02
N ILE A 114 -20.41 -3.73 -7.64
CA ILE A 114 -21.60 -4.36 -7.06
C ILE A 114 -21.18 -5.75 -6.60
N ILE A 115 -21.35 -6.04 -5.30
CA ILE A 115 -20.86 -7.28 -4.67
C ILE A 115 -22.05 -8.11 -4.21
N LYS A 116 -22.10 -9.37 -4.65
CA LYS A 116 -23.10 -10.38 -4.28
C LYS A 116 -22.45 -11.60 -3.63
N GLY A 117 -23.25 -12.42 -2.91
CA GLY A 117 -22.77 -13.63 -2.22
C GLY A 117 -22.13 -13.35 -0.86
N LEU A 118 -22.30 -12.14 -0.32
CA LEU A 118 -21.76 -11.71 0.97
C LEU A 118 -22.86 -11.22 1.93
N GLU A 119 -23.97 -11.94 2.03
CA GLU A 119 -25.14 -11.56 2.84
C GLU A 119 -24.79 -11.48 4.34
N ASN A 120 -23.98 -12.44 4.81
CA ASN A 120 -23.54 -12.51 6.22
C ASN A 120 -22.19 -11.85 6.47
N PHE A 121 -21.78 -10.92 5.61
CA PHE A 121 -20.50 -10.22 5.76
C PHE A 121 -20.70 -8.74 6.13
N ILE A 122 -19.66 -8.16 6.70
CA ILE A 122 -19.43 -6.72 6.73
C ILE A 122 -18.44 -6.43 5.59
N VAL A 123 -18.85 -5.62 4.63
CA VAL A 123 -17.94 -5.14 3.57
C VAL A 123 -17.52 -3.72 3.91
N LEU A 124 -16.22 -3.54 4.13
CA LEU A 124 -15.68 -2.25 4.58
C LEU A 124 -15.78 -1.20 3.46
N ASP A 125 -16.13 0.02 3.83
CA ASP A 125 -16.31 1.18 2.94
C ASP A 125 -17.36 0.99 1.83
N ALA A 126 -18.25 -0.01 1.99
CA ALA A 126 -19.36 -0.27 1.08
C ALA A 126 -20.72 0.02 1.73
N VAL A 127 -21.68 0.37 0.90
CA VAL A 127 -23.08 0.57 1.31
C VAL A 127 -23.89 -0.69 1.03
N LYS A 128 -24.60 -1.19 2.02
CA LYS A 128 -25.48 -2.35 1.85
C LYS A 128 -26.82 -1.94 1.25
N GLU A 129 -27.18 -2.58 0.13
CA GLU A 129 -28.43 -2.43 -0.59
C GLU A 129 -29.13 -3.80 -0.70
N LYS A 130 -30.17 -4.06 0.12
CA LYS A 130 -30.90 -5.34 0.13
C LYS A 130 -29.95 -6.56 0.12
N ASP A 131 -29.77 -7.19 -1.06
CA ASP A 131 -29.06 -8.46 -1.24
C ASP A 131 -27.62 -8.26 -1.81
N PHE A 132 -27.16 -7.03 -1.93
CA PHE A 132 -25.82 -6.72 -2.46
C PHE A 132 -25.18 -5.53 -1.75
N TRP A 133 -23.89 -5.36 -2.00
CA TRP A 133 -23.12 -4.20 -1.52
C TRP A 133 -22.69 -3.36 -2.71
N ILE A 134 -22.63 -2.04 -2.52
CA ILE A 134 -22.08 -1.08 -3.46
C ILE A 134 -20.79 -0.54 -2.87
N PHE A 135 -19.69 -0.75 -3.56
CA PHE A 135 -18.38 -0.20 -3.23
C PHE A 135 -17.95 0.77 -4.33
N ASN A 136 -17.62 1.99 -3.96
CA ASN A 136 -17.05 2.99 -4.86
C ASN A 136 -15.57 3.14 -4.49
N ASN A 137 -14.69 2.73 -5.40
CA ASN A 137 -13.25 2.77 -5.15
C ASN A 137 -12.74 4.21 -5.15
N LYS A 138 -11.95 4.53 -4.13
CA LYS A 138 -11.34 5.87 -3.98
C LYS A 138 -9.84 5.87 -4.32
N ILE A 139 -9.26 4.70 -4.54
CA ILE A 139 -7.83 4.53 -4.78
C ILE A 139 -7.62 4.14 -6.23
N PRO A 140 -7.14 5.03 -7.11
CA PRO A 140 -7.12 4.80 -8.56
C PRO A 140 -6.37 3.55 -9.01
N PHE A 141 -5.31 3.16 -8.29
CA PHE A 141 -4.44 2.04 -8.67
C PHE A 141 -4.75 0.72 -7.96
N ASP A 142 -5.68 0.71 -6.98
CA ASP A 142 -5.98 -0.50 -6.19
C ASP A 142 -7.47 -0.58 -5.86
N CYS A 143 -8.20 -1.43 -6.55
CA CYS A 143 -9.58 -1.77 -6.19
C CYS A 143 -9.56 -2.82 -5.07
N ASN A 144 -9.69 -2.38 -3.83
CA ASN A 144 -9.43 -3.17 -2.64
C ASN A 144 -10.73 -3.53 -1.91
N ILE A 145 -11.18 -4.78 -2.05
CA ILE A 145 -12.35 -5.32 -1.35
C ILE A 145 -11.92 -5.98 -0.05
N ARG A 146 -12.51 -5.55 1.06
CA ARG A 146 -12.24 -6.03 2.41
C ARG A 146 -13.56 -6.39 3.06
N ALA A 147 -13.82 -7.69 3.19
CA ALA A 147 -15.04 -8.19 3.75
C ALA A 147 -14.77 -9.28 4.78
N PHE A 148 -15.53 -9.28 5.86
CA PHE A 148 -15.42 -10.24 6.96
C PHE A 148 -16.79 -10.80 7.30
N ASN A 149 -16.86 -12.10 7.55
CA ASN A 149 -18.04 -12.75 8.10
C ASN A 149 -18.35 -12.16 9.49
N LYS A 150 -19.58 -11.71 9.70
CA LYS A 150 -20.02 -11.03 10.93
C LYS A 150 -19.83 -11.86 12.18
N ASP A 151 -19.95 -13.18 12.06
CA ASP A 151 -19.85 -14.11 13.19
C ASP A 151 -18.40 -14.49 13.52
N LYS A 152 -17.45 -14.10 12.65
CA LYS A 152 -16.03 -14.49 12.76
C LYS A 152 -15.06 -13.29 12.83
N VAL A 153 -15.59 -12.08 12.80
CA VAL A 153 -14.76 -10.85 12.88
C VAL A 153 -14.81 -10.28 14.28
N PHE A 154 -13.64 -9.96 14.78
CA PHE A 154 -13.45 -9.19 16.01
C PHE A 154 -13.04 -7.77 15.64
N SER A 155 -13.62 -6.78 16.28
CA SER A 155 -13.27 -5.39 16.04
C SER A 155 -13.21 -4.59 17.32
N SER A 156 -12.28 -3.61 17.35
CA SER A 156 -12.18 -2.59 18.38
C SER A 156 -11.90 -1.26 17.74
N GLU A 157 -12.32 -0.17 18.36
CA GLU A 157 -12.12 1.17 17.82
C GLU A 157 -11.81 2.20 18.89
N CYS A 158 -11.09 3.23 18.50
CA CYS A 158 -10.95 4.47 19.23
C CYS A 158 -11.13 5.67 18.26
N ASP A 159 -10.87 6.87 18.71
CA ASP A 159 -11.20 8.11 17.99
C ASP A 159 -10.67 8.12 16.53
N PHE A 160 -9.45 7.70 16.31
CA PHE A 160 -8.81 7.80 14.97
C PHE A 160 -8.57 6.45 14.27
N ILE A 161 -8.74 5.31 14.96
CA ILE A 161 -8.45 3.98 14.38
C ILE A 161 -9.54 2.97 14.70
N LYS A 162 -9.86 2.11 13.73
CA LYS A 162 -10.68 0.93 13.90
C LYS A 162 -9.91 -0.31 13.46
N ILE A 163 -9.83 -1.30 14.34
CA ILE A 163 -9.12 -2.55 14.10
C ILE A 163 -10.12 -3.65 13.78
N TYR A 164 -9.79 -4.45 12.76
CA TYR A 164 -10.51 -5.67 12.39
C TYR A 164 -9.56 -6.86 12.41
N SER A 165 -9.95 -7.94 13.07
CA SER A 165 -9.19 -9.18 13.12
C SER A 165 -10.12 -10.39 12.94
N GLY A 166 -9.65 -11.41 12.21
CA GLY A 166 -10.27 -12.73 12.15
C GLY A 166 -9.79 -13.68 13.25
N LYS A 167 -8.91 -13.23 14.18
CA LYS A 167 -8.33 -14.07 15.24
C LYS A 167 -8.71 -13.56 16.62
N GLU A 168 -9.49 -14.36 17.38
CA GLU A 168 -9.86 -14.04 18.77
C GLU A 168 -8.64 -13.85 19.69
N SER A 169 -7.56 -14.60 19.45
CA SER A 169 -6.31 -14.51 20.21
C SER A 169 -5.65 -13.12 20.14
N GLU A 170 -5.97 -12.30 19.15
CA GLU A 170 -5.42 -10.94 18.99
C GLU A 170 -6.15 -9.91 19.85
N LEU A 171 -7.33 -10.22 20.39
CA LEU A 171 -8.11 -9.29 21.23
C LEU A 171 -7.35 -8.84 22.49
N GLY A 172 -6.52 -9.72 23.06
CA GLY A 172 -5.80 -9.45 24.32
C GLY A 172 -4.85 -8.25 24.26
N TYR A 173 -4.37 -7.88 23.09
CA TYR A 173 -3.40 -6.78 22.91
C TYR A 173 -3.85 -5.65 22.00
N ILE A 174 -5.07 -5.72 21.45
CA ILE A 174 -5.63 -4.66 20.59
C ILE A 174 -5.62 -3.29 21.33
N ASN A 175 -6.06 -3.25 22.58
CA ASN A 175 -6.11 -2.00 23.34
C ASN A 175 -4.71 -1.39 23.56
N LYS A 176 -3.68 -2.21 23.75
CA LYS A 176 -2.29 -1.75 23.84
C LYS A 176 -1.84 -1.16 22.50
N ILE A 177 -2.09 -1.87 21.41
CA ILE A 177 -1.74 -1.41 20.06
C ILE A 177 -2.43 -0.07 19.75
N VAL A 178 -3.74 0.03 20.03
CA VAL A 178 -4.49 1.28 19.85
C VAL A 178 -3.88 2.42 20.66
N GLY A 179 -3.55 2.19 21.92
CA GLY A 179 -2.94 3.23 22.78
C GLY A 179 -1.55 3.66 22.30
N GLU A 180 -0.73 2.74 21.80
CA GLU A 180 0.59 3.09 21.25
C GLU A 180 0.49 3.78 19.89
N LEU A 181 -0.39 3.34 19.00
CA LEU A 181 -0.63 4.01 17.73
C LEU A 181 -1.15 5.45 17.92
N HIS A 182 -1.96 5.69 18.95
CA HIS A 182 -2.38 7.05 19.31
C HIS A 182 -1.18 7.95 19.63
N LYS A 183 -0.26 7.49 20.48
CA LYS A 183 0.96 8.23 20.82
C LYS A 183 1.87 8.47 19.61
N ILE A 184 2.00 7.46 18.73
CA ILE A 184 2.78 7.58 17.50
C ILE A 184 2.15 8.65 16.58
N ASN A 185 0.83 8.60 16.39
CA ASN A 185 0.10 9.57 15.57
C ASN A 185 0.24 11.01 16.10
N GLU A 186 0.11 11.22 17.42
CA GLU A 186 0.35 12.51 18.06
C GLU A 186 1.78 13.01 17.82
N TYR A 187 2.77 12.10 17.90
CA TYR A 187 4.16 12.45 17.65
C TYR A 187 4.37 12.88 16.19
N TYR A 188 3.83 12.11 15.22
CA TYR A 188 3.95 12.44 13.80
C TYR A 188 3.23 13.76 13.45
N SER A 189 2.03 13.97 13.99
CA SER A 189 1.30 15.23 13.82
C SER A 189 2.11 16.43 14.33
N ARG A 190 2.81 16.28 15.43
CA ARG A 190 3.67 17.33 15.98
C ARG A 190 4.89 17.66 15.12
N ILE A 191 5.58 16.64 14.56
CA ILE A 191 6.82 16.86 13.79
C ILE A 191 6.57 17.14 12.30
N LEU A 192 5.51 16.56 11.72
CA LEU A 192 5.20 16.65 10.30
C LEU A 192 4.05 17.63 9.99
N GLY A 193 3.20 17.91 10.96
CA GLY A 193 1.97 18.69 10.83
C GLY A 193 0.73 17.81 10.92
N GLU A 194 -0.37 18.43 11.33
CA GLU A 194 -1.65 17.72 11.43
C GLU A 194 -2.10 17.24 10.06
N LYS A 195 -2.69 16.05 10.02
CA LYS A 195 -3.38 15.50 8.87
C LYS A 195 -4.87 15.40 9.18
N GLU A 196 -5.72 15.67 8.18
CA GLU A 196 -7.17 15.47 8.35
C GLU A 196 -7.46 14.05 8.83
N ASN A 197 -8.13 13.97 9.98
CA ASN A 197 -8.42 12.71 10.67
C ASN A 197 -9.56 11.95 9.99
N ASN A 198 -9.27 11.31 8.87
CA ASN A 198 -10.09 10.19 8.44
C ASN A 198 -9.77 8.97 9.32
N LYS A 199 -10.79 8.32 9.86
CA LYS A 199 -10.63 7.15 10.73
C LYS A 199 -9.85 6.05 9.99
N LEU A 200 -8.66 5.73 10.48
CA LEU A 200 -7.80 4.71 9.90
C LEU A 200 -8.34 3.32 10.23
N GLN A 201 -8.37 2.43 9.26
CA GLN A 201 -8.70 1.03 9.46
C GLN A 201 -7.41 0.19 9.53
N LEU A 202 -7.25 -0.60 10.59
CA LEU A 202 -6.19 -1.59 10.72
C LEU A 202 -6.79 -2.98 10.54
N ILE A 203 -6.31 -3.74 9.57
CA ILE A 203 -6.90 -5.00 9.14
C ILE A 203 -5.88 -6.12 9.33
N SER A 204 -6.11 -6.98 10.33
CA SER A 204 -5.34 -8.22 10.49
C SER A 204 -5.95 -9.32 9.64
N THR A 205 -5.18 -9.79 8.65
CA THR A 205 -5.65 -10.79 7.71
C THR A 205 -5.61 -12.21 8.28
N GLY A 206 -4.73 -12.47 9.23
CA GLY A 206 -4.44 -13.82 9.71
C GLY A 206 -3.65 -14.68 8.72
N ILE A 207 -3.18 -14.13 7.60
CA ILE A 207 -2.42 -14.84 6.58
C ILE A 207 -0.94 -14.82 6.98
N GLU A 208 -0.43 -15.97 7.41
CA GLU A 208 0.97 -16.09 7.84
C GLU A 208 1.94 -15.87 6.67
N ASN A 209 3.13 -15.37 7.00
CA ASN A 209 4.23 -15.09 6.05
C ASN A 209 3.88 -14.08 4.93
N SER A 210 2.82 -13.31 5.09
CA SER A 210 2.59 -12.13 4.25
C SER A 210 3.22 -10.89 4.90
N GLY A 211 3.58 -9.89 4.11
CA GLY A 211 3.92 -8.55 4.62
C GLY A 211 2.66 -7.73 4.91
N GLY A 212 2.84 -6.44 5.18
CA GLY A 212 1.75 -5.48 5.26
C GLY A 212 1.80 -4.47 4.12
N TYR A 213 0.77 -3.66 4.00
CA TYR A 213 0.76 -2.51 3.13
C TYR A 213 -0.20 -1.43 3.62
N PHE A 214 0.17 -0.19 3.37
CA PHE A 214 -0.66 0.98 3.58
C PHE A 214 -1.44 1.34 2.31
N ARG A 215 -2.66 1.82 2.49
CA ARG A 215 -3.43 2.59 1.51
C ARG A 215 -4.08 3.76 2.24
N GLU A 216 -4.47 4.78 1.50
CA GLU A 216 -5.19 5.89 2.10
C GLU A 216 -6.43 5.40 2.86
N GLY A 217 -6.43 5.63 4.17
CA GLY A 217 -7.49 5.23 5.08
C GLY A 217 -7.38 3.83 5.69
N PHE A 218 -6.43 2.98 5.29
CA PHE A 218 -6.25 1.67 5.92
C PHE A 218 -4.85 1.07 5.82
N ILE A 219 -4.55 0.19 6.77
CA ILE A 219 -3.36 -0.66 6.81
C ILE A 219 -3.82 -2.12 6.83
N VAL A 220 -3.23 -2.95 5.97
CA VAL A 220 -3.43 -4.40 5.95
C VAL A 220 -2.18 -5.09 6.48
N LEU A 221 -2.36 -6.05 7.38
CA LEU A 221 -1.29 -6.76 8.08
C LEU A 221 -1.54 -8.28 8.09
N PRO A 222 -0.49 -9.11 8.20
CA PRO A 222 -0.66 -10.56 8.37
C PRO A 222 -1.28 -10.93 9.72
N CYS A 223 -0.83 -10.30 10.80
CA CYS A 223 -1.31 -10.53 12.17
C CYS A 223 -0.98 -9.31 13.04
N LEU A 224 -1.62 -9.25 14.21
CA LEU A 224 -1.24 -8.32 15.28
C LEU A 224 -0.29 -9.02 16.24
N GLU A 225 0.76 -8.32 16.66
CA GLU A 225 1.73 -8.82 17.60
C GLU A 225 1.94 -7.84 18.76
N ASP A 226 2.07 -8.36 19.99
CA ASP A 226 2.35 -7.56 21.18
C ASP A 226 3.86 -7.51 21.46
N ASN A 227 4.62 -6.91 20.54
CA ASN A 227 6.03 -6.64 20.77
C ASN A 227 6.47 -5.29 20.19
N ASP A 228 7.55 -4.76 20.73
CA ASP A 228 8.08 -3.44 20.39
C ASP A 228 8.46 -3.30 18.93
N LYS A 229 9.03 -4.33 18.32
CA LYS A 229 9.42 -4.30 16.91
C LYS A 229 8.20 -4.17 16.03
N PHE A 230 7.15 -4.94 16.30
CA PHE A 230 5.92 -4.87 15.53
C PHE A 230 5.24 -3.50 15.69
N ILE A 231 5.05 -3.04 16.93
CA ILE A 231 4.31 -1.81 17.21
C ILE A 231 5.08 -0.58 16.72
N TYR A 232 6.34 -0.44 17.10
CA TYR A 232 7.09 0.79 16.84
C TYR A 232 7.78 0.82 15.49
N SER A 233 8.39 -0.31 15.04
CA SER A 233 9.06 -0.33 13.75
C SER A 233 8.07 -0.59 12.62
N PHE A 234 7.26 -1.64 12.69
CA PHE A 234 6.39 -2.02 11.58
C PHE A 234 5.12 -1.15 11.51
N LEU A 235 4.28 -1.14 12.56
CA LEU A 235 3.07 -0.31 12.55
C LEU A 235 3.37 1.18 12.51
N GLY A 236 4.45 1.61 13.19
CA GLY A 236 4.91 3.00 13.11
C GLY A 236 5.30 3.39 11.70
N HIS A 237 6.02 2.51 10.98
CA HIS A 237 6.37 2.71 9.56
C HIS A 237 5.12 2.80 8.68
N GLU A 238 4.22 1.83 8.76
CA GLU A 238 3.00 1.82 7.94
C GLU A 238 2.12 3.05 8.22
N LEU A 239 1.97 3.46 9.49
CA LEU A 239 1.24 4.67 9.85
C LEU A 239 1.88 5.93 9.25
N ALA A 240 3.22 5.99 9.19
CA ALA A 240 3.94 7.15 8.66
C ALA A 240 3.73 7.36 7.16
N HIS A 241 3.35 6.32 6.41
CA HIS A 241 2.94 6.47 5.02
C HIS A 241 1.74 7.40 4.85
N ALA A 242 0.96 7.64 5.89
CA ALA A 242 -0.06 8.69 5.84
C ALA A 242 0.51 10.07 5.48
N TRP A 243 1.76 10.38 5.84
CA TRP A 243 2.49 11.59 5.49
C TRP A 243 3.44 11.39 4.32
N HIS A 244 4.15 10.26 4.29
CA HIS A 244 5.20 9.96 3.32
C HIS A 244 4.68 9.09 2.18
N MET A 245 3.90 9.68 1.28
CA MET A 245 3.41 9.09 0.05
C MET A 245 3.42 10.12 -1.09
N GLY A 246 3.25 9.62 -2.32
CA GLY A 246 3.09 10.44 -3.51
C GLY A 246 4.34 10.54 -4.39
N TYR A 247 5.49 10.02 -3.95
CA TYR A 247 6.61 9.75 -4.84
C TYR A 247 6.31 8.52 -5.69
N TYR A 248 6.81 8.48 -6.93
CA TYR A 248 6.51 7.39 -7.86
C TYR A 248 7.11 6.07 -7.39
N VAL A 249 6.26 5.13 -6.99
CA VAL A 249 6.66 3.83 -6.41
C VAL A 249 7.37 2.89 -7.40
N THR A 250 7.31 3.17 -8.71
CA THR A 250 7.99 2.38 -9.75
C THR A 250 9.36 2.93 -10.11
N THR A 251 9.72 4.11 -9.61
CA THR A 251 10.99 4.79 -9.87
C THR A 251 11.89 4.81 -8.63
N TYR A 252 13.14 5.23 -8.83
CA TYR A 252 14.06 5.42 -7.71
C TYR A 252 13.57 6.48 -6.71
N ASP A 253 12.66 7.39 -7.06
CA ASP A 253 12.10 8.39 -6.15
C ASP A 253 11.39 7.79 -4.93
N ASP A 254 10.94 6.52 -5.02
CA ASP A 254 10.29 5.80 -3.93
C ASP A 254 11.15 5.68 -2.65
N TRP A 255 12.47 5.88 -2.75
CA TRP A 255 13.32 5.92 -1.57
C TRP A 255 12.88 6.98 -0.55
N LEU A 256 12.24 8.06 -1.00
CA LEU A 256 11.72 9.11 -0.11
C LEU A 256 10.44 8.71 0.61
N ASN A 257 9.55 7.94 -0.03
CA ASN A 257 8.41 7.35 0.67
C ASN A 257 8.89 6.44 1.80
N GLU A 258 9.78 5.52 1.48
CA GLU A 258 10.25 4.48 2.40
C GLU A 258 11.17 5.05 3.50
N THR A 259 12.11 5.94 3.13
CA THR A 259 12.97 6.60 4.12
C THR A 259 12.16 7.50 5.05
N GLY A 260 11.17 8.21 4.50
CA GLY A 260 10.28 9.05 5.29
C GLY A 260 9.49 8.23 6.31
N ALA A 261 8.90 7.12 5.89
CA ALA A 261 8.16 6.22 6.77
C ALA A 261 9.06 5.59 7.83
N GLU A 262 10.20 5.03 7.42
CA GLU A 262 11.15 4.39 8.35
C GLU A 262 11.72 5.37 9.36
N TRP A 263 12.16 6.55 8.93
CA TRP A 263 12.73 7.55 9.86
C TRP A 263 11.68 8.25 10.73
N SER A 264 10.43 8.34 10.33
CA SER A 264 9.36 8.76 11.24
C SER A 264 9.23 7.78 12.40
N SER A 265 9.23 6.46 12.09
CA SER A 265 9.25 5.38 13.09
C SER A 265 10.50 5.45 13.99
N LEU A 266 11.70 5.53 13.40
CA LEU A 266 12.96 5.62 14.14
C LEU A 266 13.05 6.88 15.02
N SER A 267 12.51 8.00 14.54
CA SER A 267 12.43 9.24 15.28
C SER A 267 11.56 9.10 16.55
N TYR A 268 10.39 8.44 16.42
CA TYR A 268 9.56 8.11 17.56
C TYR A 268 10.28 7.16 18.53
N ILE A 269 10.87 6.07 18.03
CA ILE A 269 11.64 5.09 18.81
C ILE A 269 12.73 5.76 19.64
N LEU A 270 13.48 6.69 19.03
CA LEU A 270 14.50 7.49 19.73
C LEU A 270 13.89 8.41 20.79
N SER A 271 12.76 9.05 20.47
CA SER A 271 12.08 9.97 21.39
C SER A 271 11.58 9.32 22.69
N ILE A 272 11.29 8.00 22.63
CA ILE A 272 10.86 7.20 23.80
C ILE A 272 12.01 6.40 24.42
N GLY A 273 13.27 6.67 24.02
CA GLY A 273 14.49 6.09 24.62
C GLY A 273 14.80 4.64 24.23
N LYS A 274 14.16 4.08 23.21
CA LYS A 274 14.40 2.67 22.76
C LYS A 274 15.59 2.54 21.81
N SER A 275 16.76 3.00 22.24
CA SER A 275 17.98 3.01 21.42
C SER A 275 18.42 1.63 20.89
N ASP A 276 18.12 0.55 21.63
CA ASP A 276 18.45 -0.81 21.17
C ASP A 276 17.63 -1.21 19.93
N LEU A 277 16.35 -0.83 19.88
CA LEU A 277 15.49 -1.08 18.72
C LEU A 277 15.97 -0.30 17.50
N TYR A 278 16.29 0.99 17.69
CA TYR A 278 16.91 1.82 16.66
C TYR A 278 18.18 1.18 16.11
N ASN A 279 19.12 0.77 16.98
CA ASN A 279 20.38 0.18 16.57
C ASN A 279 20.18 -1.11 15.75
N LYS A 280 19.25 -1.98 16.16
CA LYS A 280 18.89 -3.20 15.43
C LYS A 280 18.36 -2.88 14.03
N GLN A 281 17.52 -1.88 13.90
CA GLN A 281 16.94 -1.48 12.62
C GLN A 281 17.99 -0.89 11.68
N ILE A 282 18.91 -0.04 12.19
CA ILE A 282 20.04 0.47 11.39
C ILE A 282 20.98 -0.65 10.96
N GLN A 283 21.28 -1.62 11.82
CA GLN A 283 22.09 -2.79 11.46
C GLN A 283 21.44 -3.64 10.37
N TYR A 284 20.12 -3.86 10.47
CA TYR A 284 19.33 -4.56 9.45
C TYR A 284 19.40 -3.83 8.11
N SER A 285 19.13 -2.51 8.10
CA SER A 285 19.18 -1.69 6.88
C SER A 285 20.58 -1.70 6.24
N ARG A 286 21.64 -1.66 7.06
CA ARG A 286 23.01 -1.73 6.57
C ARG A 286 23.28 -3.04 5.85
N LYS A 287 22.96 -4.19 6.51
CA LYS A 287 23.16 -5.51 5.91
C LYS A 287 22.38 -5.66 4.61
N ALA A 288 21.13 -5.25 4.58
CA ALA A 288 20.28 -5.34 3.40
C ALA A 288 20.78 -4.43 2.24
N PHE A 289 21.30 -3.25 2.56
CA PHE A 289 21.84 -2.34 1.55
C PHE A 289 23.20 -2.81 0.99
N GLU A 290 24.04 -3.46 1.80
CA GLU A 290 25.32 -4.00 1.37
C GLU A 290 25.19 -5.08 0.28
N GLU A 291 24.06 -5.79 0.23
CA GLU A 291 23.77 -6.81 -0.79
C GLU A 291 23.53 -6.20 -2.19
N TYR A 292 23.01 -4.96 -2.24
CA TYR A 292 22.74 -4.24 -3.49
C TYR A 292 22.81 -2.70 -3.27
N PRO A 293 24.01 -2.11 -3.22
CA PRO A 293 24.21 -0.72 -2.78
C PRO A 293 23.93 0.31 -3.89
N ILE A 294 22.78 0.20 -4.56
CA ILE A 294 22.36 1.12 -5.63
C ILE A 294 21.09 1.84 -5.19
N MET A 295 21.12 3.18 -5.20
CA MET A 295 19.95 4.00 -4.92
C MET A 295 19.27 4.55 -6.18
N LYS A 296 20.04 4.74 -7.25
CA LYS A 296 19.53 5.20 -8.56
C LYS A 296 20.05 4.26 -9.65
N PRO A 297 19.25 3.28 -10.10
CA PRO A 297 19.57 2.49 -11.29
C PRO A 297 19.67 3.36 -12.55
N GLU A 298 20.45 2.92 -13.54
CA GLU A 298 20.65 3.65 -14.80
C GLU A 298 19.35 3.88 -15.58
N ASP A 299 18.42 2.94 -15.51
CA ASP A 299 17.09 3.02 -16.14
C ASP A 299 16.08 3.85 -15.34
N GLY A 300 16.46 4.39 -14.18
CA GLY A 300 15.58 5.17 -13.31
C GLY A 300 14.54 4.35 -12.55
N SER A 301 14.57 3.02 -12.65
CA SER A 301 13.63 2.12 -11.98
C SER A 301 13.81 2.13 -10.46
N ARG A 302 12.84 1.55 -9.75
CA ARG A 302 12.90 1.36 -8.31
C ARG A 302 13.98 0.34 -7.93
N PRO A 303 15.00 0.72 -7.13
CA PRO A 303 16.01 -0.24 -6.68
C PRO A 303 15.42 -1.22 -5.64
N ARG A 304 15.96 -2.44 -5.60
CA ARG A 304 15.57 -3.45 -4.58
C ARG A 304 15.78 -2.97 -3.15
N THR A 305 16.68 -2.04 -2.96
CA THR A 305 17.11 -1.48 -1.67
C THR A 305 16.53 -0.10 -1.39
N ALA A 306 15.45 0.30 -2.08
CA ALA A 306 14.77 1.57 -1.86
C ALA A 306 14.45 1.85 -0.38
N HIS A 307 14.08 0.81 0.38
CA HIS A 307 13.80 0.91 1.82
C HIS A 307 15.04 1.19 2.71
N PHE A 308 16.27 0.94 2.24
CA PHE A 308 17.42 0.86 3.15
C PHE A 308 18.47 1.94 2.92
N GLY A 309 18.73 2.30 1.67
CA GLY A 309 19.80 3.24 1.34
C GLY A 309 19.58 4.62 1.95
N GLY A 310 18.41 5.19 1.78
CA GLY A 310 18.05 6.49 2.35
C GLY A 310 18.08 6.50 3.88
N VAL A 311 17.70 5.37 4.51
CA VAL A 311 17.79 5.20 5.97
C VAL A 311 19.22 5.39 6.49
N LEU A 312 20.22 4.87 5.75
CA LEU A 312 21.62 5.01 6.13
C LEU A 312 22.16 6.42 5.89
N LEU A 313 21.65 7.14 4.89
CA LEU A 313 22.00 8.56 4.69
C LEU A 313 21.49 9.42 5.84
N PHE A 314 20.26 9.21 6.25
CA PHE A 314 19.70 9.91 7.41
C PHE A 314 20.38 9.49 8.73
N ASP A 315 20.84 8.23 8.88
CA ASP A 315 21.65 7.81 10.05
C ASP A 315 22.96 8.59 10.16
N LYS A 316 23.66 8.84 9.03
CA LYS A 316 24.86 9.70 9.01
C LYS A 316 24.53 11.12 9.50
N ILE A 317 23.43 11.69 9.03
CA ILE A 317 22.98 13.03 9.41
C ILE A 317 22.56 13.07 10.87
N TYR A 318 21.77 12.10 11.34
CA TYR A 318 21.35 11.99 12.73
C TYR A 318 22.55 11.98 13.69
N LYS A 319 23.55 11.14 13.44
CA LYS A 319 24.75 11.02 14.29
C LYS A 319 25.55 12.30 14.39
N ARG A 320 25.45 13.18 13.43
CA ARG A 320 26.20 14.44 13.41
C ARG A 320 25.39 15.65 13.84
N TYR A 321 24.14 15.71 13.46
CA TYR A 321 23.29 16.90 13.63
C TYR A 321 22.10 16.68 14.56
N GLY A 322 21.87 15.45 15.03
CA GLY A 322 20.82 15.11 15.98
C GLY A 322 19.42 14.98 15.40
N LEU A 323 18.46 14.65 16.28
CA LEU A 323 17.10 14.27 15.93
C LEU A 323 16.27 15.44 15.36
N ASP A 324 16.49 16.65 15.82
CA ASP A 324 15.77 17.84 15.36
C ASP A 324 16.04 18.13 13.88
N THR A 325 17.26 17.85 13.40
CA THR A 325 17.61 17.98 11.99
C THR A 325 16.89 16.94 11.14
N ILE A 326 16.79 15.71 11.64
CA ILE A 326 16.03 14.65 10.98
C ILE A 326 14.56 15.03 10.88
N ASN A 327 13.94 15.49 11.97
CA ASN A 327 12.54 15.89 11.97
C ASN A 327 12.25 17.02 10.96
N LYS A 328 13.17 17.97 10.79
CA LYS A 328 13.08 18.99 9.76
C LYS A 328 13.18 18.40 8.35
N LEU A 329 14.11 17.46 8.11
CA LEU A 329 14.26 16.77 6.81
C LEU A 329 13.01 15.97 6.44
N LEU A 330 12.43 15.26 7.42
CA LEU A 330 11.17 14.53 7.23
C LEU A 330 10.03 15.47 6.83
N ARG A 331 9.94 16.61 7.48
CA ARG A 331 8.94 17.64 7.13
C ARG A 331 9.16 18.19 5.72
N VAL A 332 10.42 18.46 5.33
CA VAL A 332 10.75 18.90 3.96
C VAL A 332 10.37 17.83 2.94
N ALA A 333 10.64 16.54 3.20
CA ALA A 333 10.24 15.46 2.32
C ALA A 333 8.70 15.39 2.16
N TYR A 334 7.96 15.52 3.28
CA TYR A 334 6.51 15.58 3.26
C TYR A 334 5.95 16.79 2.48
N GLU A 335 6.51 17.97 2.64
CA GLU A 335 6.05 19.21 2.01
C GLU A 335 6.55 19.41 0.57
N THR A 336 7.51 18.61 0.09
CA THR A 336 8.07 18.74 -1.27
C THR A 336 7.00 18.52 -2.34
N THR A 337 6.94 19.43 -3.31
CA THR A 337 6.04 19.37 -4.47
C THR A 337 6.73 19.99 -5.67
N PRO A 338 6.80 19.32 -6.85
CA PRO A 338 6.36 17.94 -7.10
C PRO A 338 7.17 16.89 -6.31
N LYS A 339 6.59 15.71 -6.13
CA LYS A 339 7.18 14.60 -5.37
C LYS A 339 8.24 13.87 -6.19
N ASN A 340 9.47 14.36 -6.16
CA ASN A 340 10.65 13.72 -6.76
C ASN A 340 11.93 14.09 -6.00
N THR A 341 12.98 13.31 -6.23
CA THR A 341 14.29 13.46 -5.58
C THR A 341 14.93 14.80 -5.87
N ASP A 342 14.83 15.30 -7.10
CA ASP A 342 15.49 16.55 -7.49
C ASP A 342 14.90 17.76 -6.75
N GLU A 343 13.59 17.87 -6.65
CA GLU A 343 12.94 18.95 -5.90
C GLU A 343 13.18 18.84 -4.39
N PHE A 344 13.22 17.63 -3.83
CA PHE A 344 13.62 17.42 -2.45
C PHE A 344 15.05 17.92 -2.20
N LEU A 345 16.02 17.49 -3.04
CA LEU A 345 17.43 17.90 -2.92
C LEU A 345 17.61 19.41 -3.12
N LYS A 346 16.85 20.02 -4.00
CA LYS A 346 16.84 21.47 -4.21
C LYS A 346 16.39 22.23 -2.95
N ARG A 347 15.34 21.77 -2.29
CA ARG A 347 14.88 22.33 -1.00
C ARG A 347 15.93 22.12 0.09
N VAL A 348 16.49 20.92 0.21
CA VAL A 348 17.56 20.65 1.17
C VAL A 348 18.76 21.58 0.96
N LYS A 349 19.14 21.84 -0.28
CA LYS A 349 20.23 22.78 -0.61
C LYS A 349 19.95 24.22 -0.16
N GLY A 350 18.66 24.61 -0.15
CA GLY A 350 18.26 25.95 0.28
C GLY A 350 18.11 26.11 1.80
N ASP A 351 17.67 25.04 2.47
CA ASP A 351 17.19 25.11 3.85
C ASP A 351 18.19 24.54 4.88
N PHE A 352 19.24 23.81 4.43
CA PHE A 352 20.19 23.11 5.29
C PHE A 352 21.67 23.40 4.92
N ASP A 353 22.57 22.98 5.80
CA ASP A 353 24.02 23.06 5.56
C ASP A 353 24.43 22.31 4.29
N THR A 354 25.43 22.84 3.59
CA THR A 354 25.99 22.24 2.35
C THR A 354 26.41 20.79 2.57
N GLU A 355 26.88 20.43 3.76
CA GLU A 355 27.28 19.06 4.06
C GLU A 355 26.10 18.09 4.10
N ILE A 356 24.93 18.49 4.65
CA ILE A 356 23.70 17.68 4.63
C ILE A 356 23.27 17.45 3.17
N TYR A 357 23.28 18.50 2.35
CA TYR A 357 23.02 18.39 0.92
C TYR A 357 23.99 17.42 0.23
N ASN A 358 25.29 17.51 0.52
CA ASN A 358 26.30 16.63 -0.08
C ASN A 358 26.07 15.17 0.30
N ILE A 359 25.78 14.87 1.59
CA ILE A 359 25.47 13.51 2.05
C ILE A 359 24.28 12.94 1.28
N LEU A 360 23.20 13.71 1.12
CA LEU A 360 21.97 13.24 0.48
C LEU A 360 22.07 13.17 -1.04
N SER A 361 22.85 14.06 -1.68
CA SER A 361 22.95 14.13 -3.15
C SER A 361 23.98 13.16 -3.73
N GLU A 362 24.96 12.71 -2.95
CA GLU A 362 26.06 11.86 -3.43
C GLU A 362 25.60 10.62 -4.22
N PRO A 363 24.61 9.83 -3.76
CA PRO A 363 24.19 8.61 -4.45
C PRO A 363 23.40 8.84 -5.74
N PHE A 364 23.03 10.08 -6.05
CA PHE A 364 22.18 10.45 -7.20
C PHE A 364 22.94 11.24 -8.29
N ARG A 365 24.25 11.47 -8.11
CA ARG A 365 25.13 12.18 -9.05
C ARG A 365 25.62 11.34 -10.21
#